data_2af1baabe6bad33b30dfd0221a2aa9a2
#
_entry.id   2af1baabe6bad33b30dfd0221a2aa9a2
#
_cell.length_a   1.000
_cell.length_b   1.000
_cell.length_c   1.000
_cell.angle_alpha   90.00
_cell.angle_beta   90.00
_cell.angle_gamma   90.00
#
_symmetry.space_group_name_H-M   'P 1'
#
loop_
_entity.id
_entity.type
_entity.pdbx_description
1 polymer ?
#
loop_
_entity_poly.entity_id
_entity_poly.type
_entity_poly.pdbx_seq_one_letter_code
_entity_poly.pdbx_strand_id
1 'polypeptide(L)'
;MPVDQMPWAFVLQDVTSAANSGIGKSPTGVVEGTTVYGHFLDGDNMQVPMITGTIAGFDSGEGFDGGFKDPNGVYPRVPGENDVNRLARNERIGETNVQKKRDGVDQASTAFGGQWTEPATKYAAEYPYNHVRESESGHVEEFDDTPGSERISLWHKAGTFDEVAPDGTKVTKVVKDRYSITAGDDRVLIKGNCYITVQGNASLYILGNSEIEVEGNVKETIHGNYEMTVDGNFDVQVGGHHYENSDTHRKIVSPRIDWNP
;
A
#
# COMPACT_ATOMS: atom_id res chain seq x y z
N MET A 1 39.27 27.09 -17.52
CA MET A 1 37.92 27.71 -17.61
C MET A 1 37.27 27.57 -16.23
N PRO A 2 36.78 28.65 -15.62
CA PRO A 2 36.06 28.57 -14.37
C PRO A 2 34.79 27.69 -14.50
N VAL A 3 34.38 27.03 -13.43
CA VAL A 3 33.25 26.07 -13.45
C VAL A 3 31.92 26.74 -13.86
N ASP A 4 31.74 28.00 -13.50
CA ASP A 4 30.60 28.84 -13.85
C ASP A 4 30.55 29.26 -15.35
N GLN A 5 31.61 29.03 -16.08
CA GLN A 5 31.69 29.29 -17.53
C GLN A 5 31.67 28.01 -18.37
N MET A 6 31.51 26.84 -17.76
CA MET A 6 31.38 25.58 -18.47
C MET A 6 29.96 25.44 -19.03
N PRO A 7 29.81 24.97 -20.28
CA PRO A 7 28.48 24.68 -20.81
C PRO A 7 27.86 23.49 -20.07
N TRP A 8 26.57 23.58 -19.82
CA TRP A 8 25.79 22.46 -19.27
C TRP A 8 25.70 21.32 -20.29
N ALA A 9 25.94 20.12 -19.85
CA ALA A 9 25.72 18.91 -20.66
C ALA A 9 24.30 18.42 -20.55
N PHE A 10 23.70 18.04 -21.66
CA PHE A 10 22.44 17.32 -21.68
C PHE A 10 22.70 15.85 -21.34
N VAL A 11 21.88 15.27 -20.47
CA VAL A 11 21.95 13.86 -20.12
C VAL A 11 21.02 13.08 -21.04
N LEU A 12 21.58 12.14 -21.79
CA LEU A 12 20.80 11.21 -22.59
C LEU A 12 20.23 10.13 -21.64
N GLN A 13 18.92 9.94 -21.68
CA GLN A 13 18.22 8.87 -20.97
C GLN A 13 17.97 7.71 -21.94
N ASP A 14 17.73 6.51 -21.40
CA ASP A 14 17.39 5.37 -22.25
C ASP A 14 15.98 5.52 -22.87
N VAL A 15 15.71 4.71 -23.90
CA VAL A 15 14.44 4.77 -24.65
C VAL A 15 13.22 4.29 -23.85
N THR A 16 13.41 3.77 -22.67
CA THR A 16 12.32 3.38 -21.76
C THR A 16 11.78 4.57 -20.97
N SER A 17 12.49 5.70 -20.97
CA SER A 17 12.06 6.94 -20.33
C SER A 17 11.38 7.86 -21.35
N ALA A 18 10.21 8.38 -21.00
CA ALA A 18 9.56 9.44 -21.77
C ALA A 18 10.27 10.80 -21.64
N ALA A 19 11.16 10.96 -20.69
CA ALA A 19 11.89 12.19 -20.35
C ALA A 19 10.96 13.42 -20.19
N ASN A 20 9.74 13.21 -19.71
CA ASN A 20 8.78 14.28 -19.46
C ASN A 20 8.95 14.87 -18.08
N SER A 21 8.69 16.18 -17.96
CA SER A 21 8.78 16.92 -16.71
C SER A 21 7.85 16.34 -15.63
N GLY A 22 8.34 16.23 -14.39
CA GLY A 22 7.61 15.79 -13.20
C GLY A 22 7.37 14.29 -13.07
N ILE A 23 7.52 13.52 -14.15
CA ILE A 23 7.40 12.05 -14.14
C ILE A 23 8.74 11.41 -13.79
N GLY A 24 9.84 12.03 -14.24
CA GLY A 24 11.19 11.52 -14.06
C GLY A 24 11.42 10.27 -14.92
N LYS A 25 12.23 9.36 -14.39
CA LYS A 25 12.62 8.10 -15.03
C LYS A 25 11.49 7.08 -14.97
N SER A 26 10.45 7.27 -15.77
CA SER A 26 9.31 6.35 -15.84
C SER A 26 9.49 5.32 -16.95
N PRO A 27 9.02 4.07 -16.78
CA PRO A 27 9.07 3.04 -17.82
C PRO A 27 8.02 3.22 -18.94
N THR A 28 7.47 4.40 -19.14
CA THR A 28 6.44 4.67 -20.17
C THR A 28 6.96 4.45 -21.58
N GLY A 29 8.28 4.54 -21.78
CA GLY A 29 8.89 4.51 -23.10
C GLY A 29 8.74 5.84 -23.86
N VAL A 30 9.07 5.82 -25.14
CA VAL A 30 8.91 6.99 -26.03
C VAL A 30 7.44 7.22 -26.32
N VAL A 31 6.94 8.41 -26.01
CA VAL A 31 5.56 8.84 -26.27
C VAL A 31 5.56 10.09 -27.16
N GLU A 32 4.40 10.43 -27.73
CA GLU A 32 4.25 11.65 -28.51
C GLU A 32 4.64 12.89 -27.69
N GLY A 33 5.52 13.73 -28.25
CA GLY A 33 6.07 14.91 -27.58
C GLY A 33 7.40 14.67 -26.84
N THR A 34 7.91 13.44 -26.78
CA THR A 34 9.24 13.15 -26.25
C THR A 34 10.33 13.72 -27.16
N THR A 35 11.28 14.46 -26.59
CA THR A 35 12.48 14.85 -27.30
C THR A 35 13.45 13.69 -27.36
N VAL A 36 13.84 13.30 -28.56
CA VAL A 36 14.68 12.14 -28.79
C VAL A 36 16.02 12.51 -29.43
N TYR A 37 17.03 11.70 -29.17
CA TYR A 37 18.29 11.71 -29.87
C TYR A 37 18.46 10.43 -30.69
N GLY A 38 18.92 10.58 -31.93
CA GLY A 38 19.08 9.45 -32.83
C GLY A 38 19.76 9.82 -34.12
N HIS A 39 19.76 8.90 -35.07
CA HIS A 39 20.34 9.09 -36.41
C HIS A 39 19.49 8.36 -37.46
N PHE A 40 19.70 8.67 -38.72
CA PHE A 40 19.06 7.98 -39.83
C PHE A 40 19.97 6.86 -40.34
N LEU A 41 19.41 5.66 -40.48
CA LEU A 41 20.16 4.49 -40.98
C LEU A 41 20.44 4.56 -42.49
N ASP A 42 19.63 5.31 -43.22
CA ASP A 42 19.70 5.49 -44.66
C ASP A 42 20.46 6.80 -45.07
N GLY A 43 21.17 7.39 -44.12
CA GLY A 43 22.00 8.58 -44.34
C GLY A 43 21.19 9.78 -44.85
N ASP A 44 21.56 10.34 -46.00
CA ASP A 44 20.97 11.56 -46.53
C ASP A 44 19.49 11.43 -46.94
N ASN A 45 18.96 10.23 -47.11
CA ASN A 45 17.55 10.02 -47.44
C ASN A 45 16.61 10.32 -46.26
N MET A 46 17.08 10.21 -45.02
CA MET A 46 16.36 10.54 -43.78
C MET A 46 14.97 9.90 -43.66
N GLN A 47 14.80 8.69 -44.16
CA GLN A 47 13.52 7.97 -44.11
C GLN A 47 13.47 6.85 -43.07
N VAL A 48 14.63 6.46 -42.52
CA VAL A 48 14.73 5.37 -41.55
C VAL A 48 15.37 5.88 -40.25
N PRO A 49 14.60 6.62 -39.42
CA PRO A 49 15.12 7.15 -38.14
C PRO A 49 15.33 6.02 -37.12
N MET A 50 16.47 6.05 -36.42
CA MET A 50 16.76 5.22 -35.27
C MET A 50 16.90 6.09 -34.04
N ILE A 51 16.06 5.85 -33.02
CA ILE A 51 16.11 6.53 -31.73
C ILE A 51 17.07 5.75 -30.82
N THR A 52 18.08 6.46 -30.27
CA THR A 52 19.09 5.88 -29.36
C THR A 52 18.91 6.33 -27.92
N GLY A 53 18.15 7.38 -27.68
CA GLY A 53 17.86 7.85 -26.33
C GLY A 53 16.87 9.00 -26.32
N THR A 54 16.46 9.41 -25.12
CA THR A 54 15.57 10.53 -24.89
C THR A 54 16.31 11.65 -24.15
N ILE A 55 15.91 12.90 -24.34
CA ILE A 55 16.51 14.08 -23.71
C ILE A 55 15.43 14.78 -22.91
N ALA A 56 15.66 14.90 -21.58
CA ALA A 56 14.79 15.64 -20.69
C ALA A 56 15.10 17.14 -20.69
N GLY A 57 14.15 17.97 -20.25
CA GLY A 57 14.36 19.40 -20.02
C GLY A 57 14.24 20.29 -21.26
N PHE A 58 13.93 19.73 -22.43
CA PHE A 58 13.53 20.51 -23.60
C PHE A 58 12.01 20.74 -23.58
N ASP A 59 11.58 21.77 -22.91
CA ASP A 59 10.24 22.28 -23.09
C ASP A 59 10.23 23.18 -24.33
N SER A 60 9.49 22.79 -25.36
CA SER A 60 9.34 23.60 -26.58
C SER A 60 8.52 24.87 -26.37
N GLY A 61 8.17 25.22 -25.14
CA GLY A 61 7.59 26.51 -24.75
C GLY A 61 6.17 26.80 -25.21
N GLU A 62 5.62 26.07 -26.15
CA GLU A 62 4.22 26.13 -26.52
C GLU A 62 3.55 24.81 -26.16
N GLY A 63 2.53 24.89 -25.33
CA GLY A 63 1.79 23.76 -24.84
C GLY A 63 1.46 22.77 -25.96
N PHE A 64 2.23 21.71 -26.01
CA PHE A 64 2.03 20.66 -26.98
C PHE A 64 0.73 19.94 -26.62
N ASP A 65 -0.31 20.16 -27.37
CA ASP A 65 -1.55 19.35 -27.32
C ASP A 65 -1.28 17.87 -27.63
N GLY A 66 -0.06 17.51 -27.96
CA GLY A 66 0.40 16.21 -28.38
C GLY A 66 1.40 15.49 -27.47
N GLY A 67 1.85 16.10 -26.35
CA GLY A 67 2.73 15.40 -25.40
C GLY A 67 2.00 14.31 -24.65
N PHE A 68 2.69 13.65 -23.70
CA PHE A 68 2.11 12.67 -22.82
C PHE A 68 0.71 13.09 -22.37
N LYS A 69 -0.29 12.42 -22.92
CA LYS A 69 -1.68 12.64 -22.53
C LYS A 69 -1.88 12.00 -21.19
N ASP A 70 -1.87 12.79 -20.14
CA ASP A 70 -2.25 12.35 -18.82
C ASP A 70 -3.78 12.21 -18.72
N PRO A 71 -4.37 11.08 -19.14
CA PRO A 71 -5.82 10.91 -19.20
C PRO A 71 -6.47 10.93 -17.83
N ASN A 72 -5.68 10.79 -16.77
CA ASN A 72 -6.15 10.72 -15.39
C ASN A 72 -5.86 12.03 -14.61
N GLY A 73 -5.20 13.01 -15.20
CA GLY A 73 -4.80 14.26 -14.56
C GLY A 73 -3.88 14.04 -13.34
N VAL A 74 -3.03 13.01 -13.41
CA VAL A 74 -2.11 12.62 -12.32
C VAL A 74 -0.91 13.54 -12.29
N TYR A 75 -0.53 14.07 -13.46
CA TYR A 75 0.66 14.92 -13.66
C TYR A 75 0.26 16.29 -14.24
N PRO A 76 -0.37 17.17 -13.44
CA PRO A 76 -0.67 18.50 -13.92
C PRO A 76 0.63 19.19 -14.35
N ARG A 77 0.67 19.70 -15.57
CA ARG A 77 1.83 20.43 -16.09
C ARG A 77 2.02 21.71 -15.28
N VAL A 78 3.20 21.88 -14.71
CA VAL A 78 3.60 23.11 -14.02
C VAL A 78 4.71 23.74 -14.83
N PRO A 79 4.55 24.99 -15.31
CA PRO A 79 5.58 25.68 -16.05
C PRO A 79 6.90 25.76 -15.24
N GLY A 80 8.02 25.43 -15.89
CA GLY A 80 9.33 25.45 -15.26
C GLY A 80 9.66 24.26 -14.37
N GLU A 81 8.83 23.21 -14.36
CA GLU A 81 9.12 21.99 -13.66
C GLU A 81 10.25 21.21 -14.35
N ASN A 82 11.16 20.64 -13.57
CA ASN A 82 12.22 19.79 -14.09
C ASN A 82 11.75 18.35 -14.34
N ASP A 83 12.60 17.51 -14.92
CA ASP A 83 12.33 16.12 -15.27
C ASP A 83 12.48 15.12 -14.10
N VAL A 84 12.77 15.60 -12.90
CA VAL A 84 12.83 14.77 -11.69
C VAL A 84 11.42 14.56 -11.16
N ASN A 85 11.09 13.33 -10.78
CA ASN A 85 9.78 13.01 -10.22
C ASN A 85 9.47 13.88 -8.98
N ARG A 86 8.23 14.35 -8.86
CA ARG A 86 7.79 15.23 -7.76
C ARG A 86 7.90 14.58 -6.40
N LEU A 87 7.64 13.27 -6.31
CA LEU A 87 7.81 12.53 -5.05
C LEU A 87 9.28 12.41 -4.66
N ALA A 88 10.20 12.33 -5.64
CA ALA A 88 11.62 12.31 -5.36
C ALA A 88 12.15 13.65 -4.80
N ARG A 89 11.50 14.77 -5.16
CA ARG A 89 11.89 16.13 -4.74
C ARG A 89 11.13 16.62 -3.50
N ASN A 90 10.15 15.87 -3.02
CA ASN A 90 9.21 16.31 -1.99
C ASN A 90 8.50 17.64 -2.33
N GLU A 91 8.32 17.91 -3.62
CA GLU A 91 7.62 19.10 -4.06
C GLU A 91 6.11 18.86 -4.14
N ARG A 92 5.36 19.73 -3.49
CA ARG A 92 3.90 19.66 -3.44
C ARG A 92 3.23 20.63 -4.42
N ILE A 93 3.98 21.27 -5.29
CA ILE A 93 3.43 22.10 -6.35
C ILE A 93 2.71 21.19 -7.33
N GLY A 94 1.39 21.28 -7.36
CA GLY A 94 0.56 20.36 -8.15
C GLY A 94 0.52 18.95 -7.58
N GLU A 95 0.18 18.79 -6.30
CA GLU A 95 0.05 17.50 -5.62
C GLU A 95 -0.65 16.44 -6.47
N THR A 96 0.01 15.31 -6.67
CA THR A 96 -0.56 14.15 -7.34
C THR A 96 -1.70 13.56 -6.50
N ASN A 97 -2.61 12.82 -7.12
CA ASN A 97 -3.66 12.11 -6.37
C ASN A 97 -3.08 11.11 -5.35
N VAL A 98 -1.88 10.59 -5.60
CA VAL A 98 -1.14 9.73 -4.68
C VAL A 98 -0.78 10.48 -3.40
N GLN A 99 -0.19 11.67 -3.51
CA GLN A 99 0.17 12.50 -2.36
C GLN A 99 -1.05 12.87 -1.50
N LYS A 100 -2.14 13.28 -2.14
CA LYS A 100 -3.39 13.61 -1.44
C LYS A 100 -3.99 12.43 -0.68
N LYS A 101 -3.91 11.21 -1.23
CA LYS A 101 -4.47 10.01 -0.60
C LYS A 101 -3.62 9.48 0.56
N ARG A 102 -2.33 9.80 0.61
CA ARG A 102 -1.43 9.38 1.69
C ARG A 102 -1.69 10.10 3.02
N ASP A 103 -2.35 11.24 2.99
CA ASP A 103 -2.64 12.04 4.19
C ASP A 103 -3.81 11.46 5.02
N GLY A 104 -4.52 10.44 4.52
CA GLY A 104 -5.63 9.79 5.21
C GLY A 104 -5.18 8.62 6.08
N VAL A 105 -5.60 8.60 7.35
CA VAL A 105 -5.38 7.49 8.27
C VAL A 105 -6.70 6.91 8.75
N ASP A 106 -6.75 5.58 8.93
CA ASP A 106 -7.91 4.90 9.47
C ASP A 106 -7.79 4.71 10.98
N GLN A 107 -8.93 4.68 11.66
CA GLN A 107 -9.04 4.36 13.06
C GLN A 107 -10.00 3.18 13.27
N ALA A 108 -9.68 2.31 14.20
CA ALA A 108 -10.51 1.18 14.55
C ALA A 108 -10.65 1.01 16.06
N SER A 109 -11.85 0.63 16.49
CA SER A 109 -12.11 0.28 17.89
C SER A 109 -11.60 -1.12 18.18
N THR A 110 -11.08 -1.34 19.38
CA THR A 110 -10.77 -2.69 19.90
C THR A 110 -11.90 -3.20 20.78
N ALA A 111 -11.87 -4.48 21.11
CA ALA A 111 -12.76 -5.04 22.12
C ALA A 111 -12.59 -4.30 23.47
N PHE A 112 -13.70 -4.14 24.20
CA PHE A 112 -13.75 -3.53 25.53
C PHE A 112 -13.31 -2.05 25.62
N GLY A 113 -13.46 -1.28 24.51
CA GLY A 113 -13.39 0.18 24.53
C GLY A 113 -12.03 0.79 24.21
N GLY A 114 -11.08 0.03 23.71
CA GLY A 114 -9.81 0.56 23.17
C GLY A 114 -9.95 1.04 21.73
N GLN A 115 -8.89 1.66 21.21
CA GLN A 115 -8.76 2.08 19.81
C GLN A 115 -7.33 1.89 19.34
N TRP A 116 -7.16 1.68 18.04
CA TRP A 116 -5.89 1.79 17.34
C TRP A 116 -6.05 2.65 16.09
N THR A 117 -4.97 3.28 15.70
CA THR A 117 -4.93 4.19 14.54
C THR A 117 -3.88 3.70 13.57
N GLU A 118 -4.18 3.73 12.28
CA GLU A 118 -3.21 3.50 11.22
C GLU A 118 -2.02 4.45 11.40
N PRO A 119 -0.77 3.97 11.36
CA PRO A 119 0.38 4.85 11.37
C PRO A 119 0.37 5.77 10.15
N ALA A 120 0.56 7.07 10.37
CA ALA A 120 0.73 8.00 9.28
C ALA A 120 2.00 7.69 8.48
N THR A 121 1.99 7.98 7.18
CA THR A 121 3.19 7.84 6.35
C THR A 121 4.36 8.65 6.92
N LYS A 122 5.55 8.08 6.85
CA LYS A 122 6.80 8.76 7.21
C LYS A 122 7.49 9.39 5.99
N TYR A 123 6.73 9.63 4.93
CA TYR A 123 7.23 10.29 3.74
C TYR A 123 7.80 11.68 4.07
N ALA A 124 9.11 11.82 3.90
CA ALA A 124 9.85 13.07 4.09
C ALA A 124 11.06 13.11 3.14
N ALA A 125 10.82 12.74 1.88
CA ALA A 125 11.85 12.58 0.87
C ALA A 125 12.72 13.83 0.70
N GLU A 126 14.01 13.61 0.54
CA GLU A 126 15.01 14.62 0.21
C GLU A 126 15.73 14.20 -1.09
N TYR A 127 15.77 15.10 -2.06
CA TYR A 127 16.52 14.84 -3.30
C TYR A 127 18.04 14.84 -3.02
N PRO A 128 18.82 13.87 -3.54
CA PRO A 128 18.49 12.88 -4.56
C PRO A 128 18.13 11.46 -4.04
N TYR A 129 17.78 11.30 -2.79
CA TYR A 129 17.74 10.01 -2.10
C TYR A 129 16.50 9.17 -2.40
N ASN A 130 15.35 9.77 -2.76
CA ASN A 130 14.15 9.00 -3.08
C ASN A 130 14.13 8.57 -4.55
N HIS A 131 14.25 7.27 -4.79
CA HIS A 131 14.20 6.63 -6.09
C HIS A 131 12.76 6.24 -6.44
N VAL A 132 12.14 7.00 -7.34
CA VAL A 132 10.73 6.87 -7.69
C VAL A 132 10.56 6.31 -9.09
N ARG A 133 9.68 5.30 -9.22
CA ARG A 133 9.13 4.84 -10.50
C ARG A 133 7.63 5.06 -10.48
N GLU A 134 7.15 5.87 -11.39
CA GLU A 134 5.73 6.22 -11.50
C GLU A 134 5.23 5.91 -12.89
N SER A 135 4.03 5.30 -12.99
CA SER A 135 3.41 4.97 -14.28
C SER A 135 2.42 6.05 -14.70
N GLU A 136 2.04 6.06 -15.98
CA GLU A 136 1.08 7.02 -16.55
C GLU A 136 -0.28 6.99 -15.85
N SER A 137 -0.65 5.86 -15.26
CA SER A 137 -1.90 5.74 -14.51
C SER A 137 -1.79 6.12 -13.04
N GLY A 138 -0.58 6.44 -12.55
CA GLY A 138 -0.34 6.85 -11.17
C GLY A 138 -0.09 5.69 -10.20
N HIS A 139 0.46 4.56 -10.68
CA HIS A 139 1.09 3.57 -9.81
C HIS A 139 2.49 4.02 -9.45
N VAL A 140 2.90 3.82 -8.20
CA VAL A 140 4.18 4.32 -7.70
C VAL A 140 4.93 3.24 -6.93
N GLU A 141 6.22 3.13 -7.20
CA GLU A 141 7.20 2.37 -6.44
C GLU A 141 8.29 3.35 -5.94
N GLU A 142 8.59 3.30 -4.65
CA GLU A 142 9.58 4.16 -4.04
C GLU A 142 10.56 3.36 -3.19
N PHE A 143 11.85 3.64 -3.39
CA PHE A 143 12.93 3.27 -2.49
C PHE A 143 13.55 4.59 -2.02
N ASP A 144 13.21 5.01 -0.82
CA ASP A 144 13.62 6.27 -0.23
C ASP A 144 14.76 6.02 0.74
N ASP A 145 15.94 6.47 0.38
CA ASP A 145 17.18 6.38 1.16
C ASP A 145 17.47 7.71 1.89
N THR A 146 16.48 8.59 2.04
CA THR A 146 16.62 9.85 2.77
C THR A 146 17.09 9.58 4.20
N PRO A 147 18.24 10.10 4.66
CA PRO A 147 18.78 9.80 5.97
C PRO A 147 17.81 10.07 7.12
N GLY A 148 17.47 9.04 7.90
CA GLY A 148 16.51 9.10 9.00
C GLY A 148 15.03 9.04 8.57
N SER A 149 14.78 8.89 7.28
CA SER A 149 13.43 8.75 6.71
C SER A 149 13.39 7.65 5.64
N GLU A 150 14.29 6.66 5.75
CA GLU A 150 14.40 5.54 4.82
C GLU A 150 13.09 4.77 4.74
N ARG A 151 12.56 4.55 3.52
CA ARG A 151 11.23 4.02 3.33
C ARG A 151 11.12 3.20 2.03
N ILE A 152 10.31 2.14 2.08
CA ILE A 152 9.91 1.39 0.88
C ILE A 152 8.40 1.53 0.73
N SER A 153 7.92 1.90 -0.45
CA SER A 153 6.50 2.06 -0.71
C SER A 153 6.10 1.55 -2.08
N LEU A 154 5.03 0.77 -2.12
CA LEU A 154 4.36 0.34 -3.34
C LEU A 154 2.91 0.83 -3.29
N TRP A 155 2.52 1.65 -4.26
CA TRP A 155 1.22 2.33 -4.29
C TRP A 155 0.45 2.03 -5.57
N HIS A 156 -0.79 1.60 -5.41
CA HIS A 156 -1.75 1.50 -6.51
C HIS A 156 -2.57 2.79 -6.62
N LYS A 157 -2.86 3.27 -7.84
CA LYS A 157 -3.62 4.52 -8.08
C LYS A 157 -4.95 4.64 -7.34
N ALA A 158 -5.59 3.51 -7.01
CA ALA A 158 -6.84 3.50 -6.25
C ALA A 158 -6.67 3.72 -4.75
N GLY A 159 -5.42 3.70 -4.23
CA GLY A 159 -5.13 3.91 -2.82
C GLY A 159 -4.79 2.64 -2.03
N THR A 160 -4.74 1.46 -2.65
CA THR A 160 -4.16 0.26 -2.05
C THR A 160 -2.64 0.41 -2.03
N PHE A 161 -2.00 0.14 -0.88
CA PHE A 161 -0.55 0.27 -0.76
C PHE A 161 0.08 -0.66 0.28
N ASP A 162 1.39 -0.87 0.12
CA ASP A 162 2.31 -1.39 1.12
C ASP A 162 3.38 -0.33 1.41
N GLU A 163 3.59 0.00 2.67
CA GLU A 163 4.66 0.92 3.10
C GLU A 163 5.44 0.31 4.26
N VAL A 164 6.77 0.38 4.19
CA VAL A 164 7.68 0.06 5.29
C VAL A 164 8.35 1.35 5.73
N ALA A 165 8.10 1.75 6.97
CA ALA A 165 8.63 2.96 7.60
C ALA A 165 10.09 2.78 8.07
N PRO A 166 10.83 3.87 8.43
CA PRO A 166 12.23 3.82 8.86
C PRO A 166 12.49 2.91 10.07
N ASP A 167 11.54 2.76 10.96
CA ASP A 167 11.59 1.89 12.14
C ASP A 167 11.24 0.41 11.84
N GLY A 168 10.96 0.07 10.57
CA GLY A 168 10.55 -1.25 10.13
C GLY A 168 9.05 -1.52 10.27
N THR A 169 8.25 -0.58 10.76
CA THR A 169 6.78 -0.72 10.79
C THR A 169 6.25 -0.88 9.37
N LYS A 170 5.51 -1.97 9.13
CA LYS A 170 4.84 -2.21 7.85
C LYS A 170 3.35 -1.92 7.94
N VAL A 171 2.84 -1.11 7.01
CA VAL A 171 1.42 -0.86 6.78
C VAL A 171 1.01 -1.44 5.44
N THR A 172 -0.02 -2.29 5.44
CA THR A 172 -0.70 -2.79 4.24
C THR A 172 -2.13 -2.30 4.26
N LYS A 173 -2.50 -1.45 3.32
CA LYS A 173 -3.87 -0.93 3.16
C LYS A 173 -4.49 -1.42 1.88
N VAL A 174 -5.70 -1.97 1.98
CA VAL A 174 -6.47 -2.45 0.83
C VAL A 174 -7.83 -1.75 0.81
N VAL A 175 -8.10 -0.97 -0.23
CA VAL A 175 -9.33 -0.14 -0.32
C VAL A 175 -10.55 -0.88 -0.88
N LYS A 176 -10.37 -2.13 -1.28
CA LYS A 176 -11.42 -3.03 -1.77
C LYS A 176 -11.25 -4.40 -1.12
N ASP A 177 -11.59 -5.47 -1.80
CA ASP A 177 -11.49 -6.83 -1.32
C ASP A 177 -10.05 -7.32 -1.24
N ARG A 178 -9.74 -8.09 -0.22
CA ARG A 178 -8.47 -8.81 -0.07
C ARG A 178 -8.72 -10.30 -0.05
N TYR A 179 -8.02 -11.04 -0.90
CA TYR A 179 -7.98 -12.49 -0.91
C TYR A 179 -6.61 -12.96 -0.44
N SER A 180 -6.58 -13.88 0.55
CA SER A 180 -5.37 -14.57 0.99
C SER A 180 -5.62 -16.07 0.83
N ILE A 181 -4.89 -16.73 -0.07
CA ILE A 181 -5.07 -18.14 -0.41
C ILE A 181 -3.72 -18.84 -0.25
N THR A 182 -3.67 -19.81 0.67
CA THR A 182 -2.48 -20.62 0.92
C THR A 182 -2.78 -22.07 0.55
N ALA A 183 -2.03 -22.63 -0.41
CA ALA A 183 -2.21 -24.01 -0.85
C ALA A 183 -1.56 -25.03 0.09
N GLY A 184 -0.61 -24.62 0.90
CA GLY A 184 0.06 -25.39 1.93
C GLY A 184 -0.30 -24.90 3.33
N ASP A 185 0.65 -24.97 4.25
CA ASP A 185 0.46 -24.48 5.61
C ASP A 185 0.60 -22.95 5.69
N ASP A 186 -0.19 -22.33 6.54
CA ASP A 186 -0.02 -20.94 6.97
C ASP A 186 0.37 -20.91 8.45
N ARG A 187 1.48 -20.24 8.77
CA ARG A 187 2.01 -20.12 10.14
C ARG A 187 2.19 -18.67 10.52
N VAL A 188 1.46 -18.23 11.53
CA VAL A 188 1.51 -16.84 12.03
C VAL A 188 2.07 -16.80 13.42
N LEU A 189 3.16 -16.05 13.64
CA LEU A 189 3.74 -15.77 14.95
C LEU A 189 3.66 -14.27 15.25
N ILE A 190 2.94 -13.91 16.31
CA ILE A 190 2.84 -12.54 16.80
C ILE A 190 3.46 -12.49 18.21
N LYS A 191 4.59 -11.81 18.35
CA LYS A 191 5.29 -11.68 19.65
C LYS A 191 4.71 -10.59 20.55
N GLY A 192 3.89 -9.72 20.00
CA GLY A 192 3.18 -8.66 20.73
C GLY A 192 1.69 -8.92 20.79
N ASN A 193 0.91 -7.88 20.94
CA ASN A 193 -0.55 -7.95 20.94
C ASN A 193 -1.12 -8.11 19.52
N CYS A 194 -2.25 -8.82 19.41
CA CYS A 194 -3.02 -8.93 18.19
C CYS A 194 -4.38 -8.25 18.36
N TYR A 195 -4.72 -7.31 17.47
CA TYR A 195 -6.02 -6.64 17.44
C TYR A 195 -6.72 -6.93 16.12
N ILE A 196 -7.91 -7.53 16.18
CA ILE A 196 -8.74 -7.82 15.01
C ILE A 196 -10.09 -7.14 15.20
N THR A 197 -10.42 -6.20 14.31
CA THR A 197 -11.70 -5.51 14.30
C THR A 197 -12.43 -5.84 13.01
N VAL A 198 -13.61 -6.45 13.11
CA VAL A 198 -14.50 -6.77 11.98
C VAL A 198 -15.77 -5.95 12.14
N GLN A 199 -15.99 -4.99 11.22
CA GLN A 199 -17.19 -4.15 11.25
C GLN A 199 -18.43 -4.84 10.65
N GLY A 200 -18.21 -5.89 9.87
CA GLY A 200 -19.28 -6.74 9.29
C GLY A 200 -19.36 -8.09 9.97
N ASN A 201 -19.78 -9.10 9.22
CA ASN A 201 -19.87 -10.46 9.69
C ASN A 201 -18.52 -11.18 9.61
N ALA A 202 -18.24 -12.07 10.55
CA ALA A 202 -17.11 -12.99 10.52
C ALA A 202 -17.64 -14.43 10.43
N SER A 203 -17.00 -15.27 9.61
CA SER A 203 -17.31 -16.68 9.48
C SER A 203 -16.01 -17.48 9.49
N LEU A 204 -15.97 -18.54 10.29
CA LEU A 204 -14.86 -19.49 10.35
C LEU A 204 -15.41 -20.89 10.08
N TYR A 205 -14.84 -21.56 9.06
CA TYR A 205 -15.20 -22.95 8.70
C TYR A 205 -13.94 -23.81 8.69
N ILE A 206 -13.95 -24.87 9.51
CA ILE A 206 -12.81 -25.79 9.67
C ILE A 206 -13.30 -27.20 9.36
N LEU A 207 -12.68 -27.85 8.37
CA LEU A 207 -13.00 -29.24 8.02
C LEU A 207 -12.32 -30.28 8.92
N GLY A 208 -11.26 -29.91 9.58
CA GLY A 208 -10.49 -30.76 10.50
C GLY A 208 -10.78 -30.42 11.96
N ASN A 209 -9.82 -30.72 12.82
CA ASN A 209 -9.88 -30.38 14.23
C ASN A 209 -9.54 -28.91 14.47
N SER A 210 -10.08 -28.34 15.54
CA SER A 210 -9.68 -27.04 16.06
C SER A 210 -9.20 -27.19 17.50
N GLU A 211 -8.02 -26.64 17.80
CA GLU A 211 -7.44 -26.60 19.14
C GLU A 211 -7.20 -25.15 19.54
N ILE A 212 -7.67 -24.77 20.72
CA ILE A 212 -7.47 -23.41 21.27
C ILE A 212 -6.95 -23.55 22.68
N GLU A 213 -5.74 -23.06 22.95
CA GLU A 213 -5.11 -23.00 24.26
C GLU A 213 -4.85 -21.56 24.66
N VAL A 214 -5.25 -21.17 25.87
CA VAL A 214 -5.05 -19.82 26.42
C VAL A 214 -4.49 -19.94 27.82
N GLU A 215 -3.24 -19.55 28.01
CA GLU A 215 -2.58 -19.57 29.33
C GLU A 215 -3.15 -18.52 30.32
N GLY A 216 -3.76 -17.47 29.78
CA GLY A 216 -4.36 -16.38 30.55
C GLY A 216 -5.87 -16.50 30.67
N ASN A 217 -6.53 -15.37 30.88
CA ASN A 217 -7.99 -15.29 30.97
C ASN A 217 -8.64 -15.14 29.59
N VAL A 218 -9.79 -15.79 29.42
CA VAL A 218 -10.71 -15.55 28.29
C VAL A 218 -11.89 -14.73 28.78
N LYS A 219 -12.20 -13.66 28.07
CA LYS A 219 -13.42 -12.86 28.26
C LYS A 219 -14.18 -12.75 26.96
N GLU A 220 -15.42 -13.22 26.97
CA GLU A 220 -16.33 -13.16 25.84
C GLU A 220 -17.58 -12.36 26.22
N THR A 221 -18.03 -11.46 25.35
CA THR A 221 -19.28 -10.70 25.53
C THR A 221 -20.08 -10.75 24.27
N ILE A 222 -21.30 -11.28 24.34
CA ILE A 222 -22.24 -11.43 23.25
C ILE A 222 -23.48 -10.58 23.57
N HIS A 223 -23.76 -9.58 22.75
CA HIS A 223 -24.94 -8.71 22.93
C HIS A 223 -26.21 -9.28 22.30
N GLY A 224 -26.08 -10.33 21.50
CA GLY A 224 -27.19 -11.06 20.88
C GLY A 224 -27.37 -12.45 21.47
N ASN A 225 -27.82 -13.39 20.63
CA ASN A 225 -27.95 -14.79 21.01
C ASN A 225 -26.61 -15.52 20.89
N TYR A 226 -26.39 -16.46 21.78
CA TYR A 226 -25.30 -17.43 21.69
C TYR A 226 -25.91 -18.83 21.51
N GLU A 227 -25.59 -19.51 20.43
CA GLU A 227 -26.07 -20.86 20.12
C GLU A 227 -24.85 -21.78 19.92
N MET A 228 -24.85 -22.93 20.58
CA MET A 228 -23.87 -23.98 20.44
C MET A 228 -24.57 -25.31 20.18
N THR A 229 -24.17 -25.99 19.11
CA THR A 229 -24.62 -27.37 18.81
C THR A 229 -23.42 -28.29 18.81
N VAL A 230 -23.49 -29.39 19.54
CA VAL A 230 -22.44 -30.42 19.64
C VAL A 230 -23.09 -31.77 19.38
N ASP A 231 -22.75 -32.42 18.27
CA ASP A 231 -23.31 -33.74 17.91
C ASP A 231 -22.72 -34.88 18.75
N GLY A 232 -21.55 -34.70 19.33
CA GLY A 232 -20.87 -35.65 20.18
C GLY A 232 -20.97 -35.30 21.66
N ASN A 233 -19.91 -35.57 22.40
CA ASN A 233 -19.83 -35.21 23.82
C ASN A 233 -19.47 -33.71 23.98
N PHE A 234 -20.06 -33.10 24.98
CA PHE A 234 -19.68 -31.77 25.46
C PHE A 234 -19.22 -31.89 26.92
N ASP A 235 -17.92 -31.87 27.13
CA ASP A 235 -17.30 -32.00 28.43
C ASP A 235 -16.82 -30.63 28.93
N VAL A 236 -17.26 -30.23 30.12
CA VAL A 236 -16.80 -29.01 30.80
C VAL A 236 -16.19 -29.36 32.13
N GLN A 237 -14.90 -29.04 32.29
CA GLN A 237 -14.18 -29.24 33.56
C GLN A 237 -13.78 -27.88 34.15
N VAL A 238 -14.21 -27.59 35.37
CA VAL A 238 -13.92 -26.33 36.06
C VAL A 238 -13.25 -26.65 37.38
N GLY A 239 -11.98 -26.20 37.54
CA GLY A 239 -11.22 -26.42 38.77
C GLY A 239 -11.64 -25.53 39.94
N GLY A 240 -12.39 -24.47 39.68
CA GLY A 240 -12.91 -23.54 40.69
C GLY A 240 -14.44 -23.51 40.71
N HIS A 241 -15.01 -22.35 40.91
CA HIS A 241 -16.47 -22.18 40.87
C HIS A 241 -16.99 -22.10 39.45
N HIS A 242 -18.03 -22.88 39.15
CA HIS A 242 -18.85 -22.73 37.95
C HIS A 242 -20.11 -21.96 38.35
N TYR A 243 -20.31 -20.77 37.73
CA TYR A 243 -21.47 -19.93 37.98
C TYR A 243 -22.27 -19.72 36.72
N GLU A 244 -23.53 -20.07 36.74
CA GLU A 244 -24.50 -19.78 35.68
C GLU A 244 -25.65 -18.98 36.26
N ASN A 245 -26.00 -17.87 35.63
CA ASN A 245 -27.16 -17.07 35.99
C ASN A 245 -28.06 -16.85 34.77
N SER A 246 -29.36 -17.01 34.97
CA SER A 246 -30.40 -16.75 33.95
C SER A 246 -31.53 -15.98 34.60
N ASP A 247 -31.83 -14.79 34.13
CA ASP A 247 -32.85 -13.92 34.72
C ASP A 247 -34.27 -14.44 34.55
N THR A 248 -34.53 -15.30 33.56
CA THR A 248 -35.88 -15.76 33.24
C THR A 248 -36.06 -17.25 33.34
N HIS A 249 -35.27 -18.04 32.62
CA HIS A 249 -35.52 -19.49 32.54
C HIS A 249 -34.25 -20.25 32.16
N ARG A 250 -33.99 -21.36 32.86
CA ARG A 250 -33.01 -22.37 32.50
C ARG A 250 -33.70 -23.70 32.31
N LYS A 251 -33.61 -24.31 31.11
CA LYS A 251 -34.19 -25.60 30.80
C LYS A 251 -33.08 -26.62 30.53
N ILE A 252 -33.09 -27.73 31.27
CA ILE A 252 -32.24 -28.87 31.02
C ILE A 252 -33.15 -30.05 30.66
N VAL A 253 -32.93 -30.68 29.52
CA VAL A 253 -33.67 -31.85 29.07
C VAL A 253 -32.67 -32.98 28.83
N SER A 254 -32.74 -34.03 29.62
CA SER A 254 -31.91 -35.20 29.48
C SER A 254 -32.67 -36.42 29.97
N PRO A 255 -32.47 -37.62 29.38
CA PRO A 255 -33.02 -38.88 29.91
C PRO A 255 -32.55 -39.20 31.33
N ARG A 256 -31.36 -38.70 31.69
CA ARG A 256 -30.78 -38.87 33.01
C ARG A 256 -29.95 -37.62 33.39
N ILE A 257 -30.11 -37.14 34.60
CA ILE A 257 -29.31 -36.06 35.21
C ILE A 257 -28.78 -36.61 36.54
N ASP A 258 -27.47 -36.75 36.65
CA ASP A 258 -26.81 -37.16 37.90
C ASP A 258 -26.18 -35.91 38.54
N TRP A 259 -26.61 -35.65 39.77
CA TRP A 259 -26.00 -34.66 40.63
C TRP A 259 -25.12 -35.38 41.64
N ASN A 260 -23.81 -35.17 41.56
CA ASN A 260 -22.90 -35.72 42.53
C ASN A 260 -23.05 -34.94 43.85
N PRO A 261 -23.28 -35.59 45.01
CA PRO A 261 -23.41 -34.91 46.30
C PRO A 261 -22.13 -34.26 46.77
#